data_47fc3878375070d749fa729a664d9f9d
#
_entry.id   47fc3878375070d749fa729a664d9f9d
#
_cell.length_a   1.000
_cell.length_b   1.000
_cell.length_c   1.000
_cell.angle_alpha   90.00
_cell.angle_beta   90.00
_cell.angle_gamma   90.00
#
_symmetry.space_group_name_H-M   'P 1'
#
loop_
_entity.id
_entity.type
_entity.pdbx_description
1 polymer ?
#
loop_
_entity_poly.entity_id
_entity_poly.type
_entity_poly.pdbx_seq_one_letter_code
_entity_poly.pdbx_strand_id
1 'polypeptide(L)'
;MLMLSLTATAQQKREFRGAWIQCVNGQFQGLTTQKMQETLIYQLDELKKDGVNAIIFQVRPECDALYPSNLEPWSRFLTGQQGRAPQPYWDPLQWMIDQCHARGMELHAWINPYRAKTKGTTTLSVNHVVVKHPERCFEYDGLTILNPGIAENCDYICEVARDIVTRYDVDGIHMDDYFYPYPVAGVPIPDEALYRQLGGNFSTIGDWRRNNVNVFIRQFYETVHQAKPWVKVGISPFGIYRNKRSSDIGSDTNGLQNYDDLYADVLLWVNNGWLDYCVPQIYWEIGNKAADYDTLIRWWAQYASGRPLYIGEDIERTVKAADPQQPQQHQQQAKHRLYEQLPAVKGTVLWYAKAVVDNPGNYAAMLRQLYWRMPALQPEMKFISKNAPSKPRKLKPVRVGSDYVLFWTAPKVKKWDEEATEYAVYRFNKGEKVNIDDASHLIAITRDTFLQLPYATGKQHYTYVVTSLNRLHSESKIAKKKVKL
;
A
#
# COMPACT_ATOMS: atom_id res chain seq x y z
N MET A 1 -36.52 23.59 4.71
CA MET A 1 -35.76 22.39 5.14
C MET A 1 -35.71 21.45 3.96
N LEU A 2 -34.76 21.66 3.04
CA LEU A 2 -34.56 20.76 1.89
C LEU A 2 -33.79 19.54 2.41
N MET A 3 -34.48 18.40 2.51
CA MET A 3 -33.80 17.09 2.61
C MET A 3 -33.12 16.84 1.26
N LEU A 4 -31.84 17.14 1.17
CA LEU A 4 -30.99 16.55 0.13
C LEU A 4 -30.95 15.05 0.40
N SER A 5 -31.68 14.29 -0.41
CA SER A 5 -31.53 12.84 -0.49
C SER A 5 -30.11 12.57 -0.97
N LEU A 6 -29.19 12.29 -0.03
CA LEU A 6 -27.94 11.63 -0.33
C LEU A 6 -28.33 10.28 -0.95
N THR A 7 -28.37 10.20 -2.27
CA THR A 7 -28.35 8.91 -2.97
C THR A 7 -27.02 8.29 -2.61
N ALA A 8 -27.03 7.38 -1.63
CA ALA A 8 -25.86 6.59 -1.29
C ALA A 8 -25.46 5.82 -2.56
N THR A 9 -24.37 6.24 -3.19
CA THR A 9 -23.77 5.48 -4.27
C THR A 9 -23.49 4.05 -3.80
N ALA A 10 -23.73 3.07 -4.67
CA ALA A 10 -23.49 1.68 -4.33
C ALA A 10 -21.98 1.49 -4.06
N GLN A 11 -21.63 1.08 -2.85
CA GLN A 11 -20.23 0.82 -2.49
C GLN A 11 -19.62 -0.21 -3.45
N GLN A 12 -18.38 0.02 -3.89
CA GLN A 12 -17.66 -0.92 -4.73
C GLN A 12 -17.35 -2.20 -3.95
N LYS A 13 -17.59 -3.37 -4.59
CA LYS A 13 -17.23 -4.68 -4.01
C LYS A 13 -15.73 -4.83 -3.83
N ARG A 14 -14.93 -4.23 -4.71
CA ARG A 14 -13.47 -4.32 -4.73
C ARG A 14 -12.84 -2.94 -4.67
N GLU A 15 -12.01 -2.73 -3.65
CA GLU A 15 -11.33 -1.47 -3.41
C GLU A 15 -10.11 -1.69 -2.53
N PHE A 16 -8.96 -1.17 -2.94
CA PHE A 16 -7.78 -1.11 -2.08
C PHE A 16 -7.92 0.05 -1.10
N ARG A 17 -7.91 -0.24 0.19
CA ARG A 17 -8.06 0.71 1.28
C ARG A 17 -6.83 0.65 2.16
N GLY A 18 -5.78 1.37 1.74
CA GLY A 18 -4.48 1.32 2.37
C GLY A 18 -4.25 2.42 3.40
N ALA A 19 -3.29 2.19 4.30
CA ALA A 19 -2.73 3.22 5.16
C ALA A 19 -1.22 3.00 5.33
N TRP A 20 -0.43 4.09 5.29
CA TRP A 20 1.01 4.04 5.56
C TRP A 20 1.29 4.12 7.06
N ILE A 21 2.16 3.24 7.54
CA ILE A 21 2.77 3.31 8.87
C ILE A 21 4.27 3.54 8.67
N GLN A 22 4.71 4.80 8.87
CA GLN A 22 6.11 5.19 8.74
C GLN A 22 6.84 5.09 10.09
N CYS A 23 8.17 4.91 10.03
CA CYS A 23 9.03 4.95 11.21
C CYS A 23 9.95 6.19 11.26
N VAL A 24 10.24 6.80 10.11
CA VAL A 24 11.19 7.93 10.00
C VAL A 24 10.79 9.20 10.74
N ASN A 25 9.53 9.37 11.12
CA ASN A 25 9.07 10.46 11.97
C ASN A 25 9.39 10.26 13.46
N GLY A 26 10.03 9.13 13.81
CA GLY A 26 10.43 8.83 15.18
C GLY A 26 9.31 8.32 16.07
N GLN A 27 8.13 7.97 15.53
CA GLN A 27 6.97 7.55 16.36
C GLN A 27 7.23 6.33 17.23
N PHE A 28 8.20 5.49 16.89
CA PHE A 28 8.58 4.30 17.67
C PHE A 28 9.85 4.48 18.48
N GLN A 29 10.63 5.53 18.19
CA GLN A 29 11.93 5.77 18.81
C GLN A 29 11.78 6.01 20.32
N GLY A 30 12.53 5.24 21.10
CA GLY A 30 12.49 5.33 22.55
C GLY A 30 11.33 4.59 23.22
N LEU A 31 10.45 3.94 22.47
CA LEU A 31 9.43 3.08 23.04
C LEU A 31 10.02 1.73 23.46
N THR A 32 9.48 1.17 24.55
CA THR A 32 9.72 -0.24 24.86
C THR A 32 9.03 -1.13 23.81
N THR A 33 9.50 -2.37 23.66
CA THR A 33 8.85 -3.37 22.79
C THR A 33 7.36 -3.48 23.08
N GLN A 34 6.98 -3.60 24.36
CA GLN A 34 5.58 -3.69 24.77
C GLN A 34 4.78 -2.45 24.34
N LYS A 35 5.31 -1.23 24.58
CA LYS A 35 4.61 0.01 24.23
C LYS A 35 4.45 0.19 22.73
N MET A 36 5.44 -0.21 21.93
CA MET A 36 5.35 -0.22 20.48
C MET A 36 4.26 -1.19 20.01
N GLN A 37 4.22 -2.42 20.54
CA GLN A 37 3.20 -3.41 20.21
C GLN A 37 1.78 -2.93 20.59
N GLU A 38 1.59 -2.39 21.79
CA GLU A 38 0.32 -1.79 22.22
C GLU A 38 -0.13 -0.67 21.27
N THR A 39 0.79 0.21 20.88
CA THR A 39 0.51 1.31 19.96
C THR A 39 0.09 0.80 18.58
N LEU A 40 0.81 -0.20 18.04
CA LEU A 40 0.50 -0.80 16.75
C LEU A 40 -0.82 -1.58 16.78
N ILE A 41 -1.10 -2.35 17.84
CA ILE A 41 -2.41 -3.03 18.02
C ILE A 41 -3.53 -2.02 17.96
N TYR A 42 -3.43 -0.94 18.75
CA TYR A 42 -4.45 0.10 18.78
C TYR A 42 -4.66 0.74 17.40
N GLN A 43 -3.57 1.08 16.69
CA GLN A 43 -3.67 1.62 15.33
C GLN A 43 -4.35 0.62 14.37
N LEU A 44 -3.94 -0.65 14.39
CA LEU A 44 -4.50 -1.68 13.51
C LEU A 44 -5.98 -1.94 13.79
N ASP A 45 -6.40 -1.94 15.06
CA ASP A 45 -7.80 -2.15 15.44
C ASP A 45 -8.68 -0.98 14.99
N GLU A 46 -8.26 0.28 15.17
CA GLU A 46 -9.00 1.43 14.68
C GLU A 46 -9.02 1.49 13.14
N LEU A 47 -7.90 1.23 12.48
CA LEU A 47 -7.84 1.17 11.00
C LEU A 47 -8.78 0.07 10.46
N LYS A 48 -8.80 -1.10 11.08
CA LYS A 48 -9.73 -2.18 10.69
C LYS A 48 -11.19 -1.77 10.88
N LYS A 49 -11.50 -1.14 11.98
CA LYS A 49 -12.84 -0.61 12.29
C LYS A 49 -13.29 0.43 11.26
N ASP A 50 -12.37 1.23 10.75
CA ASP A 50 -12.63 2.26 9.73
C ASP A 50 -12.64 1.71 8.31
N GLY A 51 -12.42 0.40 8.12
CA GLY A 51 -12.56 -0.30 6.84
C GLY A 51 -11.26 -0.44 6.03
N VAL A 52 -10.09 -0.12 6.60
CA VAL A 52 -8.78 -0.35 5.98
C VAL A 52 -8.55 -1.86 5.79
N ASN A 53 -8.01 -2.26 4.64
CA ASN A 53 -7.74 -3.65 4.28
C ASN A 53 -6.29 -3.92 3.84
N ALA A 54 -5.42 -2.91 3.90
CA ALA A 54 -3.99 -3.07 3.63
C ALA A 54 -3.16 -2.07 4.45
N ILE A 55 -2.01 -2.52 4.94
CA ILE A 55 -1.02 -1.70 5.64
C ILE A 55 0.27 -1.68 4.83
N ILE A 56 0.79 -0.48 4.60
CA ILE A 56 2.10 -0.27 4.01
C ILE A 56 3.04 0.17 5.14
N PHE A 57 3.85 -0.79 5.63
CA PHE A 57 4.69 -0.63 6.82
C PHE A 57 6.14 -0.40 6.45
N GLN A 58 6.72 0.73 6.88
CA GLN A 58 8.11 1.07 6.60
C GLN A 58 9.07 0.20 7.42
N VAL A 59 9.81 -0.65 6.72
CA VAL A 59 10.71 -1.63 7.34
C VAL A 59 12.18 -1.39 7.03
N ARG A 60 12.49 -0.54 6.03
CA ARG A 60 13.86 -0.22 5.60
C ARG A 60 14.00 1.28 5.29
N PRO A 61 14.23 2.13 6.30
CA PRO A 61 14.26 3.59 6.13
C PRO A 61 15.60 4.17 5.67
N GLU A 62 16.75 3.64 6.13
CA GLU A 62 18.10 4.21 5.92
C GLU A 62 19.14 3.12 5.64
N CYS A 63 18.91 2.19 4.72
CA CYS A 63 19.71 0.98 4.51
C CYS A 63 19.93 0.23 5.84
N ASP A 64 18.92 0.20 6.66
CA ASP A 64 18.84 -0.48 7.95
C ASP A 64 17.44 -1.08 8.11
N ALA A 65 17.26 -1.99 9.05
CA ALA A 65 16.09 -2.85 9.08
C ALA A 65 15.30 -2.75 10.39
N LEU A 66 13.94 -2.81 10.29
CA LEU A 66 13.03 -3.05 11.41
C LEU A 66 12.68 -4.55 11.52
N TYR A 67 13.61 -5.42 11.14
CA TYR A 67 13.51 -6.88 11.23
C TYR A 67 14.91 -7.49 11.35
N PRO A 68 15.07 -8.72 11.83
CA PRO A 68 16.37 -9.39 11.84
C PRO A 68 16.91 -9.56 10.42
N SER A 69 17.98 -8.88 10.07
CA SER A 69 18.63 -8.97 8.76
C SER A 69 20.09 -9.37 8.90
N ASN A 70 20.56 -10.22 7.98
CA ASN A 70 22.00 -10.54 7.83
C ASN A 70 22.70 -9.58 6.88
N LEU A 71 21.95 -8.75 6.15
CA LEU A 71 22.44 -7.81 5.14
C LEU A 71 22.61 -6.40 5.70
N GLU A 72 21.70 -5.98 6.57
CA GLU A 72 21.61 -4.61 7.09
C GLU A 72 21.52 -4.58 8.61
N PRO A 73 22.04 -3.52 9.27
CA PRO A 73 21.94 -3.36 10.72
C PRO A 73 20.50 -3.06 11.16
N TRP A 74 20.18 -3.28 12.43
CA TRP A 74 18.95 -2.79 13.04
C TRP A 74 18.82 -1.26 12.92
N SER A 75 17.64 -0.80 12.61
CA SER A 75 17.37 0.63 12.45
C SER A 75 17.33 1.38 13.78
N ARG A 76 17.91 2.58 13.79
CA ARG A 76 17.81 3.50 14.93
C ARG A 76 16.36 3.96 15.20
N PHE A 77 15.49 3.94 14.20
CA PHE A 77 14.09 4.31 14.37
C PHE A 77 13.31 3.29 15.21
N LEU A 78 13.85 2.10 15.41
CA LEU A 78 13.29 1.11 16.31
C LEU A 78 13.81 1.28 17.75
N THR A 79 15.13 1.43 17.91
CA THR A 79 15.78 1.33 19.25
C THR A 79 16.44 2.62 19.70
N GLY A 80 16.47 3.65 18.86
CA GLY A 80 17.23 4.90 19.09
C GLY A 80 18.71 4.81 18.70
N GLN A 81 19.24 3.59 18.46
CA GLN A 81 20.63 3.36 18.08
C GLN A 81 20.71 2.33 16.95
N GLN A 82 21.36 2.71 15.83
CA GLN A 82 21.55 1.81 14.69
C GLN A 82 22.48 0.63 15.08
N GLY A 83 22.12 -0.56 14.62
CA GLY A 83 22.84 -1.82 14.92
C GLY A 83 22.44 -2.48 16.24
N ARG A 84 21.65 -1.82 17.09
CA ARG A 84 21.16 -2.36 18.35
C ARG A 84 19.83 -3.09 18.16
N ALA A 85 19.79 -4.37 18.49
CA ALA A 85 18.55 -5.16 18.49
C ALA A 85 17.57 -4.68 19.59
N PRO A 86 16.25 -4.82 19.39
CA PRO A 86 15.26 -4.47 20.40
C PRO A 86 15.35 -5.40 21.63
N GLN A 87 14.98 -4.85 22.79
CA GLN A 87 14.94 -5.59 24.06
C GLN A 87 13.60 -5.36 24.76
N PRO A 88 12.83 -6.43 25.09
CA PRO A 88 13.07 -7.83 24.70
C PRO A 88 13.19 -8.03 23.19
N TYR A 89 13.97 -9.03 22.78
CA TYR A 89 14.13 -9.35 21.35
C TYR A 89 12.80 -9.80 20.73
N TRP A 90 12.48 -9.27 19.56
CA TRP A 90 11.33 -9.65 18.73
C TRP A 90 11.59 -9.31 17.26
N ASP A 91 10.78 -9.84 16.38
CA ASP A 91 10.79 -9.54 14.94
C ASP A 91 9.59 -8.65 14.62
N PRO A 92 9.77 -7.32 14.48
CA PRO A 92 8.68 -6.40 14.17
C PRO A 92 7.95 -6.70 12.87
N LEU A 93 8.65 -7.14 11.81
CA LEU A 93 8.04 -7.43 10.52
C LEU A 93 7.17 -8.69 10.59
N GLN A 94 7.69 -9.79 11.14
CA GLN A 94 6.88 -11.01 11.31
C GLN A 94 5.66 -10.74 12.19
N TRP A 95 5.85 -10.05 13.28
CA TRP A 95 4.76 -9.71 14.19
C TRP A 95 3.68 -8.84 13.50
N MET A 96 4.07 -7.84 12.71
CA MET A 96 3.13 -7.00 11.96
C MET A 96 2.36 -7.78 10.90
N ILE A 97 3.02 -8.72 10.22
CA ILE A 97 2.36 -9.65 9.28
C ILE A 97 1.27 -10.43 10.00
N ASP A 98 1.61 -11.06 11.13
CA ASP A 98 0.66 -11.86 11.92
C ASP A 98 -0.53 -11.01 12.40
N GLN A 99 -0.27 -9.78 12.88
CA GLN A 99 -1.31 -8.86 13.32
C GLN A 99 -2.22 -8.37 12.18
N CYS A 100 -1.66 -8.08 11.00
CA CYS A 100 -2.44 -7.68 9.82
C CYS A 100 -3.29 -8.86 9.32
N HIS A 101 -2.68 -10.04 9.15
CA HIS A 101 -3.35 -11.23 8.67
C HIS A 101 -4.48 -11.70 9.60
N ALA A 102 -4.30 -11.62 10.92
CA ALA A 102 -5.35 -11.93 11.90
C ALA A 102 -6.58 -11.00 11.77
N ARG A 103 -6.39 -9.80 11.21
CA ARG A 103 -7.45 -8.82 10.96
C ARG A 103 -8.00 -8.87 9.52
N GLY A 104 -7.52 -9.79 8.67
CA GLY A 104 -7.85 -9.86 7.24
C GLY A 104 -7.38 -8.60 6.50
N MET A 105 -6.21 -8.08 6.84
CA MET A 105 -5.51 -7.01 6.16
C MET A 105 -4.25 -7.54 5.50
N GLU A 106 -3.89 -7.01 4.33
CA GLU A 106 -2.57 -7.25 3.74
C GLU A 106 -1.48 -6.43 4.44
N LEU A 107 -0.24 -6.95 4.41
CA LEU A 107 0.94 -6.20 4.78
C LEU A 107 1.90 -6.07 3.60
N HIS A 108 2.18 -4.82 3.23
CA HIS A 108 3.19 -4.47 2.23
C HIS A 108 4.41 -3.88 2.93
N ALA A 109 5.57 -4.51 2.76
CA ALA A 109 6.82 -4.04 3.33
C ALA A 109 7.34 -2.83 2.53
N TRP A 110 7.40 -1.66 3.16
CA TRP A 110 7.89 -0.44 2.52
C TRP A 110 9.37 -0.26 2.77
N ILE A 111 10.12 -0.13 1.69
CA ILE A 111 11.57 0.13 1.68
C ILE A 111 11.87 1.47 0.98
N ASN A 112 12.85 2.21 1.50
CA ASN A 112 13.47 3.33 0.80
C ASN A 112 14.71 2.80 0.07
N PRO A 113 14.72 2.73 -1.28
CA PRO A 113 15.78 1.97 -1.97
C PRO A 113 17.17 2.60 -1.80
N TYR A 114 17.33 3.87 -2.05
CA TYR A 114 18.64 4.53 -2.14
C TYR A 114 19.02 5.41 -0.95
N ARG A 115 18.08 5.79 -0.10
CA ARG A 115 18.35 6.63 1.05
C ARG A 115 19.12 5.84 2.11
N ALA A 116 20.40 6.18 2.31
CA ALA A 116 21.27 5.49 3.25
C ALA A 116 21.43 6.23 4.58
N LYS A 117 21.24 7.56 4.60
CA LYS A 117 21.30 8.36 5.84
C LYS A 117 20.44 9.62 5.68
N THR A 118 19.66 9.97 6.69
CA THR A 118 18.98 11.27 6.80
C THR A 118 19.82 12.26 7.59
N LYS A 119 19.45 13.56 7.54
CA LYS A 119 20.13 14.65 8.28
C LYS A 119 20.22 14.41 9.81
N GLY A 120 19.25 13.65 10.37
CA GLY A 120 19.20 13.36 11.80
C GLY A 120 20.08 12.17 12.25
N THR A 121 20.68 11.44 11.32
CA THR A 121 21.53 10.27 11.64
C THR A 121 22.97 10.71 11.80
N THR A 122 23.47 10.69 13.02
CA THR A 122 24.83 11.14 13.36
C THR A 122 25.85 10.01 13.40
N THR A 123 25.43 8.78 13.66
CA THR A 123 26.31 7.62 13.81
C THR A 123 25.76 6.43 13.02
N LEU A 124 26.61 5.80 12.23
CA LEU A 124 26.29 4.59 11.48
C LEU A 124 26.94 3.36 12.13
N SER A 125 26.26 2.23 12.08
CA SER A 125 26.80 0.94 12.48
C SER A 125 27.97 0.54 11.58
N VAL A 126 28.97 -0.16 12.13
CA VAL A 126 30.10 -0.72 11.36
C VAL A 126 29.64 -1.68 10.26
N ASN A 127 28.45 -2.26 10.41
CA ASN A 127 27.85 -3.15 9.41
C ASN A 127 27.02 -2.43 8.35
N HIS A 128 26.88 -1.10 8.42
CA HIS A 128 26.11 -0.33 7.47
C HIS A 128 26.82 -0.23 6.10
N VAL A 129 26.06 -0.28 5.01
CA VAL A 129 26.59 -0.27 3.63
C VAL A 129 27.46 0.97 3.36
N VAL A 130 27.12 2.15 3.87
CA VAL A 130 27.93 3.38 3.74
C VAL A 130 29.30 3.24 4.40
N VAL A 131 29.39 2.52 5.51
CA VAL A 131 30.68 2.29 6.21
C VAL A 131 31.49 1.24 5.49
N LYS A 132 30.86 0.19 4.95
CA LYS A 132 31.54 -0.89 4.21
C LYS A 132 31.95 -0.48 2.80
N HIS A 133 31.14 0.37 2.14
CA HIS A 133 31.26 0.74 0.74
C HIS A 133 31.01 2.24 0.54
N PRO A 134 31.82 3.14 1.15
CA PRO A 134 31.63 4.58 1.00
C PRO A 134 31.75 5.05 -0.46
N GLU A 135 32.53 4.35 -1.30
CA GLU A 135 32.71 4.60 -2.71
C GLU A 135 31.40 4.45 -3.54
N ARG A 136 30.40 3.76 -3.00
CA ARG A 136 29.11 3.54 -3.66
C ARG A 136 28.07 4.64 -3.36
N CYS A 137 28.44 5.63 -2.56
CA CYS A 137 27.53 6.62 -2.04
C CYS A 137 27.95 8.03 -2.46
N PHE A 138 27.03 8.95 -2.38
CA PHE A 138 27.34 10.37 -2.40
C PHE A 138 26.57 11.13 -1.30
N GLU A 139 27.15 12.25 -0.87
CA GLU A 139 26.50 13.19 0.04
C GLU A 139 25.72 14.23 -0.77
N TYR A 140 24.49 14.54 -0.36
CA TYR A 140 23.65 15.54 -0.98
C TYR A 140 22.76 16.24 0.04
N ASP A 141 23.03 17.53 0.29
CA ASP A 141 22.27 18.36 1.23
C ASP A 141 22.06 17.70 2.61
N GLY A 142 23.14 17.09 3.14
CA GLY A 142 23.11 16.39 4.44
C GLY A 142 22.45 15.00 4.44
N LEU A 143 22.07 14.49 3.28
CA LEU A 143 21.68 13.12 3.07
C LEU A 143 22.87 12.32 2.54
N THR A 144 22.94 11.02 2.85
CA THR A 144 23.82 10.09 2.14
C THR A 144 22.94 9.18 1.29
N ILE A 145 23.24 9.09 0.01
CA ILE A 145 22.45 8.36 -0.99
C ILE A 145 23.35 7.28 -1.61
N LEU A 146 22.85 6.05 -1.70
CA LEU A 146 23.43 5.04 -2.58
C LEU A 146 23.29 5.54 -4.02
N ASN A 147 24.41 5.63 -4.77
CA ASN A 147 24.39 6.17 -6.13
C ASN A 147 23.62 5.23 -7.07
N PRO A 148 22.49 5.67 -7.67
CA PRO A 148 21.70 4.81 -8.58
C PRO A 148 22.44 4.44 -9.86
N GLY A 149 23.51 5.17 -10.23
CA GLY A 149 24.37 4.86 -11.38
C GLY A 149 25.37 3.73 -11.15
N ILE A 150 25.44 3.16 -9.94
CA ILE A 150 26.33 2.05 -9.57
C ILE A 150 25.51 0.77 -9.53
N ALA A 151 25.83 -0.18 -10.45
CA ALA A 151 25.07 -1.41 -10.62
C ALA A 151 25.02 -2.29 -9.34
N GLU A 152 26.12 -2.32 -8.60
CA GLU A 152 26.23 -3.08 -7.35
C GLU A 152 25.25 -2.57 -6.27
N ASN A 153 24.82 -1.33 -6.33
CA ASN A 153 23.76 -0.80 -5.44
C ASN A 153 22.38 -1.34 -5.84
N CYS A 154 22.12 -1.46 -7.14
CA CYS A 154 20.92 -2.11 -7.66
C CYS A 154 20.85 -3.58 -7.19
N ASP A 155 21.94 -4.34 -7.38
CA ASP A 155 22.04 -5.73 -6.97
C ASP A 155 21.83 -5.89 -5.46
N TYR A 156 22.45 -5.02 -4.65
CA TYR A 156 22.32 -5.01 -3.21
C TYR A 156 20.87 -4.76 -2.74
N ILE A 157 20.19 -3.78 -3.32
CA ILE A 157 18.79 -3.48 -2.96
C ILE A 157 17.87 -4.63 -3.39
N CYS A 158 18.12 -5.23 -4.56
CA CYS A 158 17.39 -6.41 -5.02
C CYS A 158 17.60 -7.62 -4.10
N GLU A 159 18.82 -7.80 -3.55
CA GLU A 159 19.12 -8.86 -2.58
C GLU A 159 18.36 -8.64 -1.26
N VAL A 160 18.29 -7.40 -0.76
CA VAL A 160 17.47 -7.05 0.42
C VAL A 160 16.00 -7.38 0.17
N ALA A 161 15.47 -7.04 -1.00
CA ALA A 161 14.09 -7.36 -1.36
C ALA A 161 13.86 -8.87 -1.43
N ARG A 162 14.79 -9.62 -2.02
CA ARG A 162 14.75 -11.09 -2.08
C ARG A 162 14.75 -11.70 -0.69
N ASP A 163 15.59 -11.22 0.22
CA ASP A 163 15.64 -11.67 1.62
C ASP A 163 14.29 -11.48 2.32
N ILE A 164 13.70 -10.28 2.23
CA ILE A 164 12.38 -10.00 2.80
C ILE A 164 11.32 -10.95 2.23
N VAL A 165 11.19 -10.98 0.91
CA VAL A 165 10.15 -11.74 0.21
C VAL A 165 10.29 -13.25 0.47
N THR A 166 11.51 -13.78 0.52
CA THR A 166 11.76 -15.21 0.72
C THR A 166 11.41 -15.63 2.15
N ARG A 167 11.82 -14.84 3.13
CA ARG A 167 11.71 -15.20 4.56
C ARG A 167 10.33 -14.90 5.16
N TYR A 168 9.67 -13.87 4.68
CA TYR A 168 8.42 -13.37 5.27
C TYR A 168 7.21 -13.61 4.36
N ASP A 169 6.05 -13.75 4.96
CA ASP A 169 4.77 -13.88 4.25
C ASP A 169 4.15 -12.51 3.97
N VAL A 170 4.94 -11.59 3.39
CA VAL A 170 4.45 -10.29 2.95
C VAL A 170 3.53 -10.44 1.74
N ASP A 171 2.48 -9.62 1.66
CA ASP A 171 1.55 -9.60 0.54
C ASP A 171 2.06 -8.69 -0.60
N GLY A 172 2.93 -7.75 -0.27
CA GLY A 172 3.58 -6.85 -1.21
C GLY A 172 4.89 -6.27 -0.68
N ILE A 173 5.67 -5.71 -1.61
CA ILE A 173 6.81 -4.86 -1.31
C ILE A 173 6.57 -3.50 -1.98
N HIS A 174 6.87 -2.41 -1.27
CA HIS A 174 6.50 -1.07 -1.68
C HIS A 174 7.69 -0.12 -1.62
N MET A 175 7.79 0.76 -2.60
CA MET A 175 8.75 1.86 -2.62
C MET A 175 8.02 3.20 -2.74
N ASP A 176 8.59 4.23 -2.13
CA ASP A 176 8.17 5.62 -2.33
C ASP A 176 8.86 6.26 -3.55
N ASP A 177 8.99 7.57 -3.58
CA ASP A 177 9.51 8.37 -4.69
C ASP A 177 10.99 8.79 -4.53
N TYR A 178 11.70 8.27 -3.53
CA TYR A 178 13.09 8.64 -3.25
C TYR A 178 14.10 7.75 -4.02
N PHE A 179 14.11 7.85 -5.35
CA PHE A 179 15.14 7.21 -6.18
C PHE A 179 16.39 8.08 -6.29
N TYR A 180 16.31 9.22 -6.95
CA TYR A 180 17.25 10.32 -6.78
C TYR A 180 16.73 11.29 -5.72
N PRO A 181 17.61 12.08 -5.05
CA PRO A 181 17.15 13.05 -4.04
C PRO A 181 16.34 14.18 -4.68
N TYR A 182 15.47 14.79 -3.89
CA TYR A 182 14.78 16.00 -4.30
C TYR A 182 15.78 17.11 -4.60
N PRO A 183 15.60 17.86 -5.70
CA PRO A 183 16.53 18.91 -6.09
C PRO A 183 16.57 20.03 -5.06
N VAL A 184 17.77 20.46 -4.73
CA VAL A 184 18.05 21.66 -3.91
C VAL A 184 18.66 22.73 -4.81
N ALA A 185 18.09 23.92 -4.77
CA ALA A 185 18.53 25.01 -5.63
C ALA A 185 20.04 25.31 -5.46
N GLY A 186 20.78 25.30 -6.57
CA GLY A 186 22.23 25.54 -6.58
C GLY A 186 23.10 24.38 -6.11
N VAL A 187 22.50 23.21 -5.75
CA VAL A 187 23.24 22.03 -5.32
C VAL A 187 23.12 20.94 -6.40
N PRO A 188 24.15 20.70 -7.22
CA PRO A 188 24.14 19.63 -8.20
C PRO A 188 24.26 18.25 -7.53
N ILE A 189 23.64 17.23 -8.15
CA ILE A 189 23.89 15.85 -7.74
C ILE A 189 25.31 15.46 -8.15
N PRO A 190 26.16 14.93 -7.24
CA PRO A 190 27.60 14.74 -7.51
C PRO A 190 27.89 13.41 -8.21
N ASP A 191 27.23 13.12 -9.33
CA ASP A 191 27.38 11.92 -10.15
C ASP A 191 27.88 12.19 -11.57
N GLU A 192 28.25 13.44 -11.87
CA GLU A 192 28.69 13.84 -13.21
C GLU A 192 29.96 13.10 -13.67
N ALA A 193 30.91 12.83 -12.76
CA ALA A 193 32.11 12.08 -13.08
C ALA A 193 31.79 10.65 -13.50
N LEU A 194 30.83 10.02 -12.82
CA LEU A 194 30.34 8.68 -13.16
C LEU A 194 29.58 8.69 -14.50
N TYR A 195 28.77 9.72 -14.76
CA TYR A 195 28.11 9.91 -16.06
C TYR A 195 29.12 10.00 -17.21
N ARG A 196 30.20 10.79 -17.06
CA ARG A 196 31.27 10.87 -18.09
C ARG A 196 31.92 9.52 -18.36
N GLN A 197 32.01 8.66 -17.36
CA GLN A 197 32.60 7.33 -17.50
C GLN A 197 31.61 6.31 -18.10
N LEU A 198 30.35 6.29 -17.69
CA LEU A 198 29.37 5.23 -18.00
C LEU A 198 28.23 5.70 -18.91
N GLY A 199 28.02 7.01 -19.05
CA GLY A 199 26.86 7.58 -19.74
C GLY A 199 27.03 7.78 -21.25
N GLY A 200 28.08 7.24 -21.88
CA GLY A 200 28.46 7.53 -23.28
C GLY A 200 27.39 7.26 -24.34
N ASN A 201 26.39 6.46 -24.02
CA ASN A 201 25.27 6.14 -24.94
C ASN A 201 24.04 7.06 -24.73
N PHE A 202 24.08 8.01 -23.79
CA PHE A 202 22.98 8.89 -23.46
C PHE A 202 23.29 10.34 -23.85
N SER A 203 22.30 10.99 -24.47
CA SER A 203 22.45 12.37 -24.92
C SER A 203 22.54 13.39 -23.76
N THR A 204 21.92 13.06 -22.63
CA THR A 204 21.95 13.92 -21.42
C THR A 204 22.18 13.10 -20.16
N ILE A 205 22.70 13.75 -19.12
CA ILE A 205 22.82 13.14 -17.79
C ILE A 205 21.44 12.79 -17.21
N GLY A 206 20.38 13.54 -17.54
CA GLY A 206 19.00 13.25 -17.14
C GLY A 206 18.49 11.93 -17.73
N ASP A 207 18.80 11.64 -19.01
CA ASP A 207 18.43 10.38 -19.65
C ASP A 207 19.18 9.20 -19.02
N TRP A 208 20.45 9.38 -18.72
CA TRP A 208 21.25 8.37 -18.03
C TRP A 208 20.72 8.07 -16.62
N ARG A 209 20.37 9.11 -15.83
CA ARG A 209 19.80 8.94 -14.49
C ARG A 209 18.45 8.20 -14.55
N ARG A 210 17.56 8.57 -15.48
CA ARG A 210 16.30 7.85 -15.69
C ARG A 210 16.52 6.39 -16.05
N ASN A 211 17.49 6.13 -16.94
CA ASN A 211 17.83 4.76 -17.30
C ASN A 211 18.32 3.94 -16.10
N ASN A 212 19.13 4.52 -15.21
CA ASN A 212 19.60 3.83 -14.01
C ASN A 212 18.41 3.40 -13.13
N VAL A 213 17.44 4.31 -12.92
CA VAL A 213 16.22 3.97 -12.16
C VAL A 213 15.36 2.95 -12.92
N ASN A 214 15.21 3.06 -14.24
CA ASN A 214 14.44 2.12 -15.05
C ASN A 214 15.01 0.70 -14.99
N VAL A 215 16.34 0.55 -15.08
CA VAL A 215 17.04 -0.73 -14.93
C VAL A 215 16.79 -1.31 -13.55
N PHE A 216 16.92 -0.51 -12.50
CA PHE A 216 16.65 -0.93 -11.13
C PHE A 216 15.20 -1.41 -10.96
N ILE A 217 14.20 -0.64 -11.40
CA ILE A 217 12.78 -1.00 -11.24
C ILE A 217 12.46 -2.33 -11.93
N ARG A 218 12.97 -2.52 -13.16
CA ARG A 218 12.80 -3.79 -13.87
C ARG A 218 13.44 -4.96 -13.12
N GLN A 219 14.70 -4.82 -12.74
CA GLN A 219 15.43 -5.88 -12.02
C GLN A 219 14.78 -6.20 -10.66
N PHE A 220 14.34 -5.18 -9.95
CA PHE A 220 13.64 -5.33 -8.68
C PHE A 220 12.33 -6.12 -8.84
N TYR A 221 11.51 -5.75 -9.83
CA TYR A 221 10.28 -6.44 -10.18
C TYR A 221 10.53 -7.92 -10.51
N GLU A 222 11.49 -8.19 -11.39
CA GLU A 222 11.89 -9.55 -11.78
C GLU A 222 12.38 -10.35 -10.56
N THR A 223 13.19 -9.74 -9.68
CA THR A 223 13.72 -10.38 -8.47
C THR A 223 12.61 -10.80 -7.50
N VAL A 224 11.64 -9.92 -7.24
CA VAL A 224 10.52 -10.21 -6.35
C VAL A 224 9.66 -11.35 -6.91
N HIS A 225 9.26 -11.26 -8.18
CA HIS A 225 8.41 -12.28 -8.80
C HIS A 225 9.08 -13.63 -9.03
N GLN A 226 10.41 -13.64 -9.19
CA GLN A 226 11.19 -14.90 -9.22
C GLN A 226 11.21 -15.57 -7.84
N ALA A 227 11.28 -14.79 -6.76
CA ALA A 227 11.25 -15.32 -5.39
C ALA A 227 9.84 -15.82 -5.00
N LYS A 228 8.81 -14.97 -5.18
CA LYS A 228 7.40 -15.32 -4.94
C LYS A 228 6.51 -14.59 -5.95
N PRO A 229 5.94 -15.28 -6.93
CA PRO A 229 5.20 -14.66 -8.04
C PRO A 229 3.93 -13.92 -7.62
N TRP A 230 3.42 -14.15 -6.42
CA TRP A 230 2.21 -13.50 -5.89
C TRP A 230 2.48 -12.26 -5.06
N VAL A 231 3.73 -11.97 -4.69
CA VAL A 231 4.07 -10.77 -3.91
C VAL A 231 4.04 -9.57 -4.82
N LYS A 232 3.19 -8.60 -4.49
CA LYS A 232 2.94 -7.42 -5.31
C LYS A 232 4.09 -6.42 -5.17
N VAL A 233 4.51 -5.81 -6.27
CA VAL A 233 5.46 -4.69 -6.28
C VAL A 233 4.69 -3.39 -6.49
N GLY A 234 4.71 -2.51 -5.51
CA GLY A 234 4.04 -1.22 -5.55
C GLY A 234 4.99 -0.04 -5.46
N ILE A 235 4.62 1.05 -6.11
CA ILE A 235 5.39 2.30 -6.07
C ILE A 235 4.44 3.46 -5.81
N SER A 236 4.81 4.34 -4.87
CA SER A 236 4.13 5.63 -4.65
C SER A 236 4.99 6.79 -5.16
N PRO A 237 4.87 7.14 -6.46
CA PRO A 237 5.62 8.23 -7.03
C PRO A 237 5.10 9.59 -6.54
N PHE A 238 5.90 10.65 -6.72
CA PHE A 238 5.45 12.02 -6.53
C PHE A 238 4.20 12.32 -7.36
N GLY A 239 3.33 13.24 -6.89
CA GLY A 239 2.00 13.44 -7.48
C GLY A 239 1.97 14.02 -8.90
N ILE A 240 3.05 14.66 -9.36
CA ILE A 240 3.15 15.23 -10.71
C ILE A 240 4.14 14.40 -11.53
N TYR A 241 3.68 13.79 -12.62
CA TYR A 241 4.59 13.12 -13.58
C TYR A 241 5.43 14.13 -14.35
N ARG A 242 4.77 15.00 -15.12
CA ARG A 242 5.35 16.17 -15.82
C ARG A 242 4.33 17.30 -15.88
N ASN A 243 4.81 18.54 -15.86
CA ASN A 243 3.97 19.70 -16.11
C ASN A 243 3.69 19.86 -17.62
N LYS A 244 2.56 20.43 -17.98
CA LYS A 244 2.17 20.71 -19.37
C LYS A 244 3.21 21.54 -20.15
N ARG A 245 3.90 22.44 -19.45
CA ARG A 245 5.00 23.22 -20.06
C ARG A 245 6.24 22.38 -20.42
N SER A 246 6.40 21.23 -19.79
CA SER A 246 7.55 20.32 -19.99
C SER A 246 7.25 19.19 -20.97
N SER A 247 5.96 18.89 -21.25
CA SER A 247 5.55 17.78 -22.12
C SER A 247 4.10 17.93 -22.58
N ASP A 248 3.81 17.54 -23.82
CA ASP A 248 2.46 17.56 -24.39
C ASP A 248 1.48 16.65 -23.62
N ILE A 249 1.97 15.59 -23.00
CA ILE A 249 1.18 14.73 -22.12
C ILE A 249 1.21 15.17 -20.65
N GLY A 250 1.87 16.27 -20.32
CA GLY A 250 1.96 16.78 -18.95
C GLY A 250 0.61 17.25 -18.39
N SER A 251 0.46 17.21 -17.07
CA SER A 251 -0.70 17.79 -16.38
C SER A 251 -0.63 19.30 -16.32
N ASP A 252 -1.78 19.97 -16.19
CA ASP A 252 -1.86 21.44 -16.01
C ASP A 252 -1.46 21.80 -14.57
N THR A 253 -0.17 21.68 -14.30
CA THR A 253 0.47 21.87 -13.00
C THR A 253 1.74 22.67 -13.13
N ASN A 254 2.27 23.16 -11.99
CA ASN A 254 3.50 23.92 -11.91
C ASN A 254 4.29 23.56 -10.64
N GLY A 255 4.80 22.34 -10.58
CA GLY A 255 5.55 21.83 -9.43
C GLY A 255 6.71 20.94 -9.84
N LEU A 256 7.35 20.33 -8.84
CA LEU A 256 8.35 19.29 -9.01
C LEU A 256 7.79 18.12 -9.83
N GLN A 257 8.61 17.48 -10.64
CA GLN A 257 8.20 16.47 -11.62
C GLN A 257 8.94 15.14 -11.39
N ASN A 258 8.23 14.02 -11.50
CA ASN A 258 8.88 12.71 -11.45
C ASN A 258 9.95 12.55 -12.54
N TYR A 259 9.55 12.80 -13.79
CA TYR A 259 10.39 12.52 -14.96
C TYR A 259 11.63 13.42 -15.04
N ASP A 260 11.43 14.74 -14.90
CA ASP A 260 12.48 15.73 -15.13
C ASP A 260 13.35 15.99 -13.90
N ASP A 261 12.76 15.99 -12.70
CA ASP A 261 13.44 16.42 -11.47
C ASP A 261 13.87 15.22 -10.59
N LEU A 262 13.09 14.13 -10.58
CA LEU A 262 13.37 12.93 -9.78
C LEU A 262 13.88 11.75 -10.62
N TYR A 263 13.97 11.92 -11.94
CA TYR A 263 14.44 10.92 -12.89
C TYR A 263 13.66 9.61 -12.83
N ALA A 264 12.37 9.70 -12.54
CA ALA A 264 11.45 8.57 -12.39
C ALA A 264 10.45 8.51 -13.56
N ASP A 265 10.65 7.57 -14.48
CA ASP A 265 9.77 7.38 -15.65
C ASP A 265 8.63 6.39 -15.32
N VAL A 266 7.71 6.84 -14.46
CA VAL A 266 6.62 6.01 -13.92
C VAL A 266 5.72 5.46 -15.03
N LEU A 267 5.46 6.23 -16.10
CA LEU A 267 4.63 5.74 -17.21
C LEU A 267 5.31 4.59 -17.98
N LEU A 268 6.63 4.65 -18.14
CA LEU A 268 7.39 3.55 -18.72
C LEU A 268 7.22 2.27 -17.87
N TRP A 269 7.30 2.39 -16.55
CA TRP A 269 7.17 1.24 -15.64
C TRP A 269 5.76 0.63 -15.68
N VAL A 270 4.71 1.47 -15.65
CA VAL A 270 3.32 1.02 -15.79
C VAL A 270 3.09 0.31 -17.13
N ASN A 271 3.54 0.92 -18.24
CA ASN A 271 3.30 0.41 -19.59
C ASN A 271 4.07 -0.89 -19.87
N ASN A 272 5.27 -1.07 -19.30
CA ASN A 272 6.04 -2.31 -19.41
C ASN A 272 5.67 -3.35 -18.35
N GLY A 273 4.80 -3.01 -17.41
CA GLY A 273 4.37 -3.92 -16.35
C GLY A 273 5.47 -4.24 -15.34
N TRP A 274 6.36 -3.27 -15.04
CA TRP A 274 7.43 -3.40 -14.05
C TRP A 274 6.99 -2.98 -12.65
N LEU A 275 5.69 -2.91 -12.42
CA LEU A 275 5.05 -2.77 -11.13
C LEU A 275 3.65 -3.40 -11.18
N ASP A 276 3.10 -3.77 -10.03
CA ASP A 276 1.78 -4.37 -9.92
C ASP A 276 0.70 -3.36 -9.54
N TYR A 277 1.08 -2.26 -8.86
CA TYR A 277 0.18 -1.15 -8.57
C TYR A 277 0.94 0.16 -8.41
N CYS A 278 0.29 1.26 -8.77
CA CYS A 278 0.82 2.61 -8.67
C CYS A 278 -0.01 3.45 -7.68
N VAL A 279 0.67 4.22 -6.80
CA VAL A 279 0.02 5.05 -5.78
C VAL A 279 0.58 6.48 -5.83
N PRO A 280 0.25 7.30 -6.86
CA PRO A 280 0.74 8.67 -6.91
C PRO A 280 0.30 9.46 -5.67
N GLN A 281 1.23 10.20 -5.08
CA GLN A 281 1.04 10.99 -3.85
C GLN A 281 0.39 12.33 -4.20
N ILE A 282 -0.94 12.33 -4.40
CA ILE A 282 -1.70 13.55 -4.72
C ILE A 282 -2.14 14.24 -3.41
N TYR A 283 -1.19 14.77 -2.67
CA TYR A 283 -1.41 15.28 -1.31
C TYR A 283 -2.03 16.68 -1.22
N TRP A 284 -2.30 17.32 -2.35
CA TRP A 284 -2.85 18.68 -2.39
C TRP A 284 -4.38 18.72 -2.29
N GLU A 285 -4.89 19.90 -2.07
CA GLU A 285 -6.31 20.20 -2.08
C GLU A 285 -6.85 20.39 -3.51
N ILE A 286 -8.14 20.24 -3.67
CA ILE A 286 -8.86 20.69 -4.87
C ILE A 286 -8.77 22.22 -4.91
N GLY A 287 -8.39 22.77 -6.06
CA GLY A 287 -8.17 24.20 -6.25
C GLY A 287 -6.75 24.68 -5.89
N ASN A 288 -5.80 23.78 -5.61
CA ASN A 288 -4.40 24.16 -5.43
C ASN A 288 -3.83 24.72 -6.74
N LYS A 289 -3.26 25.94 -6.67
CA LYS A 289 -2.78 26.66 -7.87
C LYS A 289 -1.63 25.99 -8.62
N ALA A 290 -0.81 25.22 -7.93
CA ALA A 290 0.36 24.56 -8.52
C ALA A 290 0.13 23.07 -8.84
N ALA A 291 -0.75 22.42 -8.09
CA ALA A 291 -0.93 20.97 -8.13
C ALA A 291 -2.36 20.61 -7.72
N ASP A 292 -3.34 21.03 -8.52
CA ASP A 292 -4.76 20.78 -8.24
C ASP A 292 -5.08 19.29 -8.22
N TYR A 293 -5.75 18.86 -7.16
CA TYR A 293 -6.11 17.45 -6.96
C TYR A 293 -7.03 16.91 -8.07
N ASP A 294 -8.04 17.67 -8.52
CA ASP A 294 -8.96 17.23 -9.59
C ASP A 294 -8.20 17.04 -10.91
N THR A 295 -7.34 17.99 -11.26
CA THR A 295 -6.46 17.89 -12.43
C THR A 295 -5.58 16.63 -12.36
N LEU A 296 -4.95 16.38 -11.22
CA LEU A 296 -4.00 15.27 -11.06
C LEU A 296 -4.68 13.91 -11.04
N ILE A 297 -5.79 13.73 -10.32
CA ILE A 297 -6.48 12.43 -10.27
C ILE A 297 -7.00 12.02 -11.65
N ARG A 298 -7.52 12.96 -12.44
CA ARG A 298 -7.98 12.70 -13.82
C ARG A 298 -6.80 12.37 -14.73
N TRP A 299 -5.69 13.10 -14.58
CA TRP A 299 -4.48 12.82 -15.35
C TRP A 299 -3.95 11.40 -15.07
N TRP A 300 -3.79 11.03 -13.80
CA TRP A 300 -3.33 9.68 -13.44
C TRP A 300 -4.31 8.60 -13.89
N ALA A 301 -5.61 8.82 -13.77
CA ALA A 301 -6.63 7.89 -14.25
C ALA A 301 -6.57 7.67 -15.78
N GLN A 302 -6.18 8.70 -16.53
CA GLN A 302 -6.02 8.62 -17.99
C GLN A 302 -4.74 7.89 -18.40
N TYR A 303 -3.59 8.19 -17.76
CA TYR A 303 -2.29 7.76 -18.25
C TYR A 303 -1.68 6.55 -17.52
N ALA A 304 -2.09 6.26 -16.30
CA ALA A 304 -1.51 5.20 -15.48
C ALA A 304 -2.44 3.99 -15.24
N SER A 305 -3.51 3.83 -16.03
CA SER A 305 -4.51 2.78 -15.86
C SER A 305 -4.08 1.39 -16.37
N GLY A 306 -2.86 1.25 -16.92
CA GLY A 306 -2.30 -0.04 -17.36
C GLY A 306 -2.01 -1.03 -16.21
N ARG A 307 -1.98 -0.54 -14.98
CA ARG A 307 -1.90 -1.29 -13.71
C ARG A 307 -2.93 -0.74 -12.71
N PRO A 308 -3.32 -1.49 -11.67
CA PRO A 308 -4.12 -0.96 -10.57
C PRO A 308 -3.59 0.38 -10.07
N LEU A 309 -4.43 1.41 -10.16
CA LEU A 309 -4.13 2.77 -9.72
C LEU A 309 -4.85 3.01 -8.39
N TYR A 310 -4.10 3.34 -7.36
CA TYR A 310 -4.61 3.81 -6.07
C TYR A 310 -4.17 5.25 -5.87
N ILE A 311 -4.90 6.03 -5.11
CA ILE A 311 -4.56 7.44 -4.87
C ILE A 311 -4.00 7.61 -3.48
N GLY A 312 -2.81 8.17 -3.37
CA GLY A 312 -2.22 8.59 -2.10
C GLY A 312 -2.85 9.91 -1.65
N GLU A 313 -3.46 9.92 -0.46
CA GLU A 313 -4.15 11.07 0.11
C GLU A 313 -3.55 11.53 1.43
N ASP A 314 -3.34 12.85 1.57
CA ASP A 314 -2.98 13.49 2.84
C ASP A 314 -4.26 13.91 3.58
N ILE A 315 -4.51 13.23 4.71
CA ILE A 315 -5.69 13.47 5.55
C ILE A 315 -5.68 14.87 6.13
N GLU A 316 -4.56 15.31 6.68
CA GLU A 316 -4.47 16.60 7.37
C GLU A 316 -4.68 17.78 6.43
N ARG A 317 -4.14 17.70 5.20
CA ARG A 317 -4.38 18.72 4.16
C ARG A 317 -5.83 18.68 3.69
N THR A 318 -6.40 17.50 3.49
CA THR A 318 -7.80 17.34 3.08
C THR A 318 -8.77 17.96 4.09
N VAL A 319 -8.51 17.79 5.39
CA VAL A 319 -9.36 18.34 6.45
C VAL A 319 -9.18 19.85 6.64
N LYS A 320 -7.98 20.38 6.38
CA LYS A 320 -7.71 21.83 6.46
C LYS A 320 -8.29 22.62 5.29
N ALA A 321 -8.58 21.99 4.17
CA ALA A 321 -9.11 22.65 2.97
C ALA A 321 -10.64 22.59 2.92
N ALA A 322 -11.28 23.72 2.63
CA ALA A 322 -12.73 23.81 2.46
C ALA A 322 -13.19 23.18 1.13
N ASP A 323 -14.32 22.47 1.15
CA ASP A 323 -14.96 21.94 -0.06
C ASP A 323 -15.40 23.13 -0.96
N PRO A 324 -14.98 23.18 -2.24
CA PRO A 324 -15.33 24.28 -3.13
C PRO A 324 -16.84 24.48 -3.34
N GLN A 325 -17.64 23.42 -3.20
CA GLN A 325 -19.11 23.46 -3.36
C GLN A 325 -19.85 23.60 -2.02
N GLN A 326 -19.20 23.23 -0.91
CA GLN A 326 -19.78 23.27 0.44
C GLN A 326 -18.74 23.83 1.44
N PRO A 327 -18.48 25.15 1.44
CA PRO A 327 -17.36 25.76 2.18
C PRO A 327 -17.35 25.54 3.70
N GLN A 328 -18.48 25.13 4.28
CA GLN A 328 -18.58 24.75 5.71
C GLN A 328 -18.07 23.32 5.99
N GLN A 329 -17.74 22.56 4.96
CA GLN A 329 -17.21 21.20 5.06
C GLN A 329 -15.78 21.14 4.53
N HIS A 330 -15.00 20.16 4.98
CA HIS A 330 -13.69 19.87 4.40
C HIS A 330 -13.80 19.03 3.12
N GLN A 331 -12.70 18.90 2.37
CA GLN A 331 -12.72 18.37 1.00
C GLN A 331 -12.90 16.85 0.87
N GLN A 332 -13.01 16.08 1.93
CA GLN A 332 -13.15 14.63 1.85
C GLN A 332 -14.28 14.18 0.92
N GLN A 333 -15.48 14.78 1.08
CA GLN A 333 -16.62 14.42 0.23
C GLN A 333 -16.40 14.80 -1.23
N ALA A 334 -15.79 15.96 -1.50
CA ALA A 334 -15.48 16.40 -2.86
C ALA A 334 -14.51 15.43 -3.54
N LYS A 335 -13.46 14.99 -2.84
CA LYS A 335 -12.50 14.01 -3.36
C LYS A 335 -13.14 12.65 -3.61
N HIS A 336 -14.03 12.18 -2.72
CA HIS A 336 -14.77 10.94 -2.97
C HIS A 336 -15.68 11.03 -4.19
N ARG A 337 -16.38 12.16 -4.41
CA ARG A 337 -17.19 12.36 -5.64
C ARG A 337 -16.34 12.26 -6.90
N LEU A 338 -15.09 12.75 -6.90
CA LEU A 338 -14.17 12.61 -8.03
C LEU A 338 -13.72 11.16 -8.22
N TYR A 339 -13.34 10.50 -7.13
CA TYR A 339 -12.96 9.09 -7.13
C TYR A 339 -14.05 8.19 -7.75
N GLU A 340 -15.32 8.37 -7.36
CA GLU A 340 -16.46 7.60 -7.87
C GLU A 340 -16.69 7.78 -9.40
N GLN A 341 -16.30 8.91 -9.96
CA GLN A 341 -16.41 9.20 -11.40
C GLN A 341 -15.29 8.56 -12.24
N LEU A 342 -14.27 8.01 -11.60
CA LEU A 342 -13.04 7.53 -12.25
C LEU A 342 -12.86 6.01 -12.08
N PRO A 343 -13.47 5.16 -12.93
CA PRO A 343 -13.40 3.70 -12.80
C PRO A 343 -11.99 3.11 -12.88
N ALA A 344 -11.00 3.87 -13.41
CA ALA A 344 -9.61 3.49 -13.44
C ALA A 344 -8.97 3.48 -12.04
N VAL A 345 -9.45 4.33 -11.12
CA VAL A 345 -9.00 4.39 -9.73
C VAL A 345 -9.61 3.22 -8.96
N LYS A 346 -8.78 2.39 -8.35
CA LYS A 346 -9.17 1.14 -7.69
C LYS A 346 -8.98 1.17 -6.18
N GLY A 347 -8.69 2.32 -5.61
CA GLY A 347 -8.52 2.48 -4.17
C GLY A 347 -7.78 3.74 -3.78
N THR A 348 -7.60 3.88 -2.47
CA THR A 348 -6.87 4.98 -1.86
C THR A 348 -5.88 4.44 -0.83
N VAL A 349 -4.80 5.19 -0.60
CA VAL A 349 -3.85 4.95 0.47
C VAL A 349 -3.72 6.22 1.28
N LEU A 350 -3.99 6.12 2.57
CA LEU A 350 -4.10 7.26 3.47
C LEU A 350 -2.75 7.58 4.10
N TRP A 351 -2.29 8.79 3.93
CA TRP A 351 -1.14 9.36 4.61
C TRP A 351 -1.64 10.11 5.85
N TYR A 352 -1.39 9.62 6.99
CA TYR A 352 -0.77 8.37 7.44
C TYR A 352 -1.63 7.71 8.53
N ALA A 353 -1.32 6.48 8.95
CA ALA A 353 -2.14 5.68 9.86
C ALA A 353 -2.52 6.42 11.15
N LYS A 354 -1.57 7.09 11.82
CA LYS A 354 -1.88 7.88 13.03
C LYS A 354 -2.87 9.01 12.75
N ALA A 355 -2.80 9.66 11.59
CA ALA A 355 -3.78 10.70 11.23
C ALA A 355 -5.19 10.12 11.02
N VAL A 356 -5.32 8.88 10.50
CA VAL A 356 -6.63 8.18 10.46
C VAL A 356 -7.15 7.97 11.88
N VAL A 357 -6.32 7.42 12.76
CA VAL A 357 -6.68 7.10 14.16
C VAL A 357 -7.03 8.35 14.97
N ASP A 358 -6.30 9.44 14.79
CA ASP A 358 -6.59 10.73 15.44
C ASP A 358 -7.91 11.37 14.95
N ASN A 359 -8.43 10.91 13.79
CA ASN A 359 -9.73 11.28 13.23
C ASN A 359 -9.99 12.80 13.15
N PRO A 360 -9.07 13.62 12.62
CA PRO A 360 -9.26 15.05 12.50
C PRO A 360 -10.48 15.36 11.62
N GLY A 361 -11.30 16.34 12.02
CA GLY A 361 -12.51 16.71 11.27
C GLY A 361 -13.52 15.57 11.08
N ASN A 362 -13.47 14.52 11.90
CA ASN A 362 -14.27 13.28 11.73
C ASN A 362 -13.99 12.50 10.44
N TYR A 363 -12.80 12.64 9.86
CA TYR A 363 -12.43 12.03 8.58
C TYR A 363 -12.68 10.52 8.56
N ALA A 364 -12.13 9.77 9.51
CA ALA A 364 -12.26 8.32 9.59
C ALA A 364 -13.71 7.89 9.91
N ALA A 365 -14.41 8.64 10.77
CA ALA A 365 -15.82 8.40 11.05
C ALA A 365 -16.69 8.55 9.79
N MET A 366 -16.39 9.54 8.93
CA MET A 366 -17.09 9.73 7.65
C MET A 366 -16.77 8.61 6.65
N LEU A 367 -15.50 8.14 6.57
CA LEU A 367 -15.18 6.96 5.77
C LEU A 367 -16.07 5.78 6.15
N ARG A 368 -16.10 5.41 7.42
CA ARG A 368 -16.88 4.29 7.94
C ARG A 368 -18.39 4.46 7.74
N GLN A 369 -18.93 5.65 7.92
CA GLN A 369 -20.37 5.89 7.87
C GLN A 369 -20.92 6.09 6.45
N LEU A 370 -20.13 6.66 5.55
CA LEU A 370 -20.61 7.07 4.23
C LEU A 370 -20.04 6.22 3.08
N TYR A 371 -18.75 5.89 3.13
CA TYR A 371 -18.03 5.33 1.99
C TYR A 371 -17.59 3.87 2.18
N TRP A 372 -17.08 3.51 3.36
CA TRP A 372 -16.54 2.17 3.67
C TRP A 372 -17.43 1.39 4.64
N ARG A 373 -18.73 1.47 4.44
CA ARG A 373 -19.74 0.86 5.32
C ARG A 373 -19.67 -0.65 5.40
N MET A 374 -19.25 -1.30 4.31
CA MET A 374 -19.09 -2.73 4.21
C MET A 374 -17.62 -3.06 3.93
N PRO A 375 -17.13 -4.27 4.28
CA PRO A 375 -15.84 -4.73 3.82
C PRO A 375 -15.72 -4.64 2.29
N ALA A 376 -14.51 -4.49 1.79
CA ALA A 376 -14.23 -4.55 0.36
C ALA A 376 -13.14 -5.57 0.08
N LEU A 377 -13.33 -6.38 -0.96
CA LEU A 377 -12.28 -7.24 -1.47
C LEU A 377 -11.19 -6.39 -2.11
N GLN A 378 -9.97 -6.89 -2.09
CA GLN A 378 -8.88 -6.28 -2.85
C GLN A 378 -9.14 -6.39 -4.37
N PRO A 379 -8.58 -5.48 -5.19
CA PRO A 379 -8.59 -5.61 -6.65
C PRO A 379 -7.88 -6.90 -7.10
N GLU A 380 -8.44 -7.56 -8.10
CA GLU A 380 -7.84 -8.78 -8.66
C GLU A 380 -6.59 -8.47 -9.49
N MET A 381 -5.54 -9.29 -9.33
CA MET A 381 -4.27 -9.20 -10.10
C MET A 381 -4.24 -10.21 -11.26
N LYS A 382 -5.27 -10.18 -12.12
CA LYS A 382 -5.44 -11.15 -13.24
C LYS A 382 -4.33 -11.13 -14.28
N PHE A 383 -3.52 -10.10 -14.33
CA PHE A 383 -2.35 -10.01 -15.20
C PHE A 383 -1.18 -10.87 -14.69
N ILE A 384 -1.14 -11.22 -13.39
CA ILE A 384 -0.18 -12.18 -12.82
C ILE A 384 -0.67 -13.62 -13.04
N SER A 385 -1.91 -13.93 -12.66
CA SER A 385 -2.57 -15.20 -12.96
C SER A 385 -4.08 -15.03 -13.08
N LYS A 386 -4.67 -15.78 -14.03
CA LYS A 386 -6.13 -15.85 -14.24
C LYS A 386 -6.79 -16.96 -13.46
N ASN A 387 -6.04 -17.80 -12.73
CA ASN A 387 -6.58 -18.90 -11.96
C ASN A 387 -7.29 -18.38 -10.71
N ALA A 388 -8.29 -19.15 -10.28
CA ALA A 388 -9.02 -18.89 -9.05
C ALA A 388 -9.11 -20.21 -8.24
N PRO A 389 -9.22 -20.11 -6.91
CA PRO A 389 -9.41 -21.32 -6.09
C PRO A 389 -10.72 -22.02 -6.41
N SER A 390 -10.79 -23.27 -6.03
CA SER A 390 -12.08 -23.97 -5.98
C SER A 390 -12.92 -23.42 -4.82
N LYS A 391 -14.26 -23.56 -4.91
CA LYS A 391 -15.16 -23.11 -3.84
C LYS A 391 -14.93 -23.87 -2.53
N PRO A 392 -15.24 -23.26 -1.37
CA PRO A 392 -15.23 -23.92 -0.07
C PRO A 392 -16.12 -25.17 -0.06
N ARG A 393 -15.75 -26.15 0.74
CA ARG A 393 -16.45 -27.42 0.84
C ARG A 393 -17.11 -27.58 2.21
N LYS A 394 -18.12 -28.46 2.31
CA LYS A 394 -18.77 -28.88 3.58
C LYS A 394 -19.25 -27.71 4.45
N LEU A 395 -19.87 -26.70 3.82
CA LEU A 395 -20.41 -25.53 4.53
C LEU A 395 -21.49 -25.97 5.52
N LYS A 396 -21.24 -25.79 6.85
CA LYS A 396 -22.08 -26.32 7.92
C LYS A 396 -22.23 -25.31 9.07
N PRO A 397 -23.46 -24.89 9.40
CA PRO A 397 -23.70 -24.14 10.65
C PRO A 397 -23.70 -25.13 11.83
N VAL A 398 -23.07 -24.75 12.92
CA VAL A 398 -23.01 -25.55 14.16
C VAL A 398 -23.30 -24.62 15.34
N ARG A 399 -24.10 -25.09 16.29
CA ARG A 399 -24.30 -24.41 17.56
C ARG A 399 -23.14 -24.75 18.50
N VAL A 400 -22.48 -23.76 19.05
CA VAL A 400 -21.38 -23.91 20.02
C VAL A 400 -21.75 -23.11 21.25
N GLY A 401 -22.26 -23.75 22.29
CA GLY A 401 -22.82 -23.06 23.46
C GLY A 401 -24.04 -22.23 23.10
N SER A 402 -23.98 -20.92 23.40
CA SER A 402 -24.98 -19.92 23.02
C SER A 402 -24.86 -19.43 21.59
N ASP A 403 -23.72 -19.70 20.93
CA ASP A 403 -23.36 -19.11 19.65
C ASP A 403 -23.65 -20.04 18.48
N TYR A 404 -23.82 -19.45 17.31
CA TYR A 404 -23.81 -20.16 16.03
C TYR A 404 -22.53 -19.86 15.27
N VAL A 405 -21.89 -20.89 14.74
CA VAL A 405 -20.67 -20.78 13.95
C VAL A 405 -20.88 -21.47 12.60
N LEU A 406 -20.59 -20.77 11.52
CA LEU A 406 -20.57 -21.32 10.17
C LEU A 406 -19.16 -21.81 9.88
N PHE A 407 -19.00 -23.13 9.73
CA PHE A 407 -17.75 -23.77 9.36
C PHE A 407 -17.73 -24.17 7.90
N TRP A 408 -16.54 -24.20 7.32
CA TRP A 408 -16.29 -24.80 6.01
C TRP A 408 -14.93 -25.49 5.98
N THR A 409 -14.71 -26.28 4.94
CA THR A 409 -13.40 -26.88 4.68
C THR A 409 -12.76 -26.18 3.49
N ALA A 410 -11.50 -25.84 3.60
CA ALA A 410 -10.71 -25.27 2.51
C ALA A 410 -10.76 -26.17 1.26
N PRO A 411 -10.75 -25.61 0.05
CA PRO A 411 -10.65 -26.41 -1.18
C PRO A 411 -9.31 -27.14 -1.23
N LYS A 412 -9.24 -28.18 -2.09
CA LYS A 412 -7.96 -28.83 -2.39
C LYS A 412 -7.14 -27.93 -3.29
N VAL A 413 -5.87 -27.81 -2.98
CA VAL A 413 -4.88 -27.03 -3.77
C VAL A 413 -4.23 -27.93 -4.81
N LYS A 414 -4.10 -27.45 -6.04
CA LYS A 414 -3.36 -28.14 -7.11
C LYS A 414 -2.13 -27.31 -7.55
N LYS A 415 -2.26 -25.99 -7.55
CA LYS A 415 -1.22 -25.03 -7.90
C LYS A 415 -1.21 -23.90 -6.89
N TRP A 416 -0.11 -23.18 -6.77
CA TRP A 416 0.03 -22.06 -5.83
C TRP A 416 -1.04 -20.98 -6.02
N ASP A 417 -1.42 -20.68 -7.26
CA ASP A 417 -2.41 -19.66 -7.62
C ASP A 417 -3.87 -20.11 -7.51
N GLU A 418 -4.09 -21.38 -7.12
CA GLU A 418 -5.38 -21.95 -6.74
C GLU A 418 -5.53 -22.14 -5.23
N GLU A 419 -4.52 -21.78 -4.44
CA GLU A 419 -4.57 -21.86 -2.98
C GLU A 419 -5.54 -20.81 -2.40
N ALA A 420 -6.49 -21.25 -1.59
CA ALA A 420 -7.38 -20.35 -0.86
C ALA A 420 -6.67 -19.84 0.39
N THR A 421 -6.39 -18.55 0.44
CA THR A 421 -5.78 -17.87 1.59
C THR A 421 -6.77 -17.05 2.38
N GLU A 422 -7.89 -16.68 1.76
CA GLU A 422 -8.98 -15.92 2.37
C GLU A 422 -10.33 -16.40 1.91
N TYR A 423 -11.37 -16.00 2.65
CA TYR A 423 -12.76 -16.31 2.35
C TYR A 423 -13.60 -15.04 2.47
N ALA A 424 -14.45 -14.82 1.48
CA ALA A 424 -15.50 -13.80 1.55
C ALA A 424 -16.82 -14.44 1.95
N VAL A 425 -17.47 -13.85 2.95
CA VAL A 425 -18.76 -14.34 3.47
C VAL A 425 -19.84 -13.31 3.20
N TYR A 426 -20.89 -13.76 2.52
CA TYR A 426 -22.05 -12.95 2.16
C TYR A 426 -23.30 -13.44 2.88
N ARG A 427 -24.22 -12.53 3.19
CA ARG A 427 -25.52 -12.84 3.81
C ARG A 427 -26.67 -12.27 3.01
N PHE A 428 -27.66 -13.10 2.71
CA PHE A 428 -28.88 -12.75 2.00
C PHE A 428 -30.09 -13.07 2.87
N ASN A 429 -31.13 -12.25 2.83
CA ASN A 429 -32.39 -12.51 3.54
C ASN A 429 -33.14 -13.68 2.91
N LYS A 430 -34.15 -14.22 3.63
CA LYS A 430 -35.01 -15.29 3.11
C LYS A 430 -35.71 -14.85 1.84
N GLY A 431 -35.56 -15.63 0.77
CA GLY A 431 -36.20 -15.36 -0.52
C GLY A 431 -35.44 -14.38 -1.43
N GLU A 432 -34.39 -13.75 -0.93
CA GLU A 432 -33.56 -12.84 -1.70
C GLU A 432 -32.73 -13.59 -2.75
N LYS A 433 -32.59 -13.00 -3.95
CA LYS A 433 -31.75 -13.54 -5.02
C LYS A 433 -30.27 -13.36 -4.65
N VAL A 434 -29.51 -14.45 -4.70
CA VAL A 434 -28.07 -14.40 -4.44
C VAL A 434 -27.37 -13.64 -5.55
N ASN A 435 -26.79 -12.49 -5.20
CA ASN A 435 -25.95 -11.66 -6.05
C ASN A 435 -24.71 -11.22 -5.25
N ILE A 436 -23.57 -11.88 -5.45
CA ILE A 436 -22.32 -11.57 -4.74
C ILE A 436 -21.60 -10.34 -5.31
N ASP A 437 -22.07 -9.75 -6.40
CA ASP A 437 -21.51 -8.50 -6.95
C ASP A 437 -22.05 -7.25 -6.22
N ASP A 438 -23.14 -7.40 -5.49
CA ASP A 438 -23.64 -6.37 -4.59
C ASP A 438 -22.86 -6.39 -3.26
N ALA A 439 -22.04 -5.36 -3.05
CA ALA A 439 -21.19 -5.21 -1.87
C ALA A 439 -21.97 -5.17 -0.54
N SER A 440 -23.26 -4.77 -0.56
CA SER A 440 -24.09 -4.68 0.65
C SER A 440 -24.30 -6.02 1.36
N HIS A 441 -24.08 -7.12 0.65
CA HIS A 441 -24.18 -8.48 1.20
C HIS A 441 -22.86 -9.04 1.75
N LEU A 442 -21.71 -8.42 1.47
CA LEU A 442 -20.41 -8.84 1.98
C LEU A 442 -20.28 -8.45 3.45
N ILE A 443 -20.34 -9.44 4.34
CA ILE A 443 -20.34 -9.21 5.80
C ILE A 443 -18.99 -9.45 6.45
N ALA A 444 -18.13 -10.28 5.86
CA ALA A 444 -16.81 -10.56 6.41
C ALA A 444 -15.83 -11.04 5.32
N ILE A 445 -14.55 -10.73 5.56
CA ILE A 445 -13.39 -11.31 4.89
C ILE A 445 -12.52 -11.88 6.00
N THR A 446 -12.13 -13.15 5.89
CA THR A 446 -11.38 -13.86 6.93
C THR A 446 -10.41 -14.87 6.33
N ARG A 447 -9.29 -15.13 7.01
CA ARG A 447 -8.37 -16.24 6.70
C ARG A 447 -8.76 -17.53 7.40
N ASP A 448 -9.68 -17.47 8.37
CA ASP A 448 -10.22 -18.64 9.05
C ASP A 448 -11.20 -19.42 8.18
N THR A 449 -11.40 -20.70 8.51
CA THR A 449 -12.40 -21.57 7.89
C THR A 449 -13.72 -21.61 8.67
N PHE A 450 -13.99 -20.55 9.41
CA PHE A 450 -15.23 -20.37 10.16
C PHE A 450 -15.59 -18.90 10.32
N LEU A 451 -16.87 -18.65 10.62
CA LEU A 451 -17.37 -17.32 11.02
C LEU A 451 -18.42 -17.48 12.11
N GLN A 452 -18.27 -16.74 13.20
CA GLN A 452 -19.31 -16.63 14.22
C GLN A 452 -20.50 -15.83 13.67
N LEU A 453 -21.70 -16.35 13.82
CA LEU A 453 -22.93 -15.76 13.32
C LEU A 453 -23.73 -15.14 14.48
N PRO A 454 -24.37 -13.97 14.27
CA PRO A 454 -25.26 -13.40 15.29
C PRO A 454 -26.49 -14.32 15.47
N TYR A 455 -26.71 -14.81 16.68
CA TYR A 455 -27.87 -15.64 17.00
C TYR A 455 -29.07 -14.79 17.42
N ALA A 456 -30.20 -14.97 16.75
CA ALA A 456 -31.43 -14.22 16.97
C ALA A 456 -32.62 -15.15 17.33
N THR A 457 -32.45 -16.00 18.33
CA THR A 457 -33.52 -16.85 18.92
C THR A 457 -34.24 -17.80 17.93
N GLY A 458 -33.63 -18.11 16.79
CA GLY A 458 -34.16 -19.02 15.80
C GLY A 458 -35.34 -18.49 14.95
N LYS A 459 -35.55 -17.18 14.95
CA LYS A 459 -36.66 -16.54 14.20
C LYS A 459 -36.27 -16.03 12.82
N GLN A 460 -34.97 -15.82 12.60
CA GLN A 460 -34.48 -15.23 11.35
C GLN A 460 -33.91 -16.31 10.42
N HIS A 461 -34.17 -16.16 9.14
CA HIS A 461 -33.70 -17.08 8.11
C HIS A 461 -32.83 -16.34 7.10
N TYR A 462 -31.64 -16.86 6.87
CA TYR A 462 -30.67 -16.29 5.93
C TYR A 462 -30.14 -17.35 4.96
N THR A 463 -29.64 -16.91 3.82
CA THR A 463 -28.75 -17.70 2.97
C THR A 463 -27.34 -17.12 3.12
N TYR A 464 -26.43 -17.90 3.69
CA TYR A 464 -25.01 -17.56 3.70
C TYR A 464 -24.33 -18.14 2.47
N VAL A 465 -23.46 -17.34 1.89
CA VAL A 465 -22.62 -17.69 0.74
C VAL A 465 -21.18 -17.47 1.14
N VAL A 466 -20.32 -18.44 0.84
CA VAL A 466 -18.88 -18.33 1.07
C VAL A 466 -18.15 -18.58 -0.25
N THR A 467 -17.18 -17.74 -0.55
CA THR A 467 -16.24 -17.90 -1.66
C THR A 467 -14.81 -17.99 -1.11
N SER A 468 -13.92 -18.60 -1.85
CA SER A 468 -12.48 -18.63 -1.57
C SER A 468 -11.77 -17.60 -2.41
N LEU A 469 -10.74 -16.95 -1.86
CA LEU A 469 -9.86 -16.04 -2.58
C LEU A 469 -8.42 -16.56 -2.49
N ASN A 470 -7.67 -16.44 -3.57
CA ASN A 470 -6.23 -16.68 -3.56
C ASN A 470 -5.45 -15.39 -3.22
N ARG A 471 -4.12 -15.48 -3.16
CA ARG A 471 -3.23 -14.32 -2.87
C ARG A 471 -3.30 -13.18 -3.91
N LEU A 472 -3.89 -13.45 -5.08
CA LEU A 472 -4.15 -12.46 -6.15
C LEU A 472 -5.59 -11.97 -6.15
N HIS A 473 -6.36 -12.29 -5.11
CA HIS A 473 -7.77 -11.94 -4.90
C HIS A 473 -8.74 -12.43 -5.96
N SER A 474 -8.34 -13.45 -6.77
CA SER A 474 -9.27 -14.12 -7.66
C SER A 474 -10.28 -14.93 -6.86
N GLU A 475 -11.57 -14.71 -7.12
CA GLU A 475 -12.67 -15.24 -6.35
C GLU A 475 -13.24 -16.51 -6.96
N SER A 476 -13.49 -17.52 -6.15
CA SER A 476 -14.05 -18.82 -6.55
C SER A 476 -15.54 -18.73 -6.89
N LYS A 477 -16.08 -19.83 -7.45
CA LYS A 477 -17.53 -20.08 -7.45
C LYS A 477 -18.05 -20.15 -6.01
N ILE A 478 -19.36 -19.90 -5.85
CA ILE A 478 -20.04 -19.86 -4.55
C ILE A 478 -20.25 -21.24 -3.93
N ALA A 479 -20.12 -21.32 -2.60
CA ALA A 479 -20.75 -22.33 -1.76
C ALA A 479 -21.85 -21.65 -0.93
N LYS A 480 -23.04 -22.27 -0.81
CA LYS A 480 -24.18 -21.64 -0.11
C LYS A 480 -24.85 -22.59 0.87
N LYS A 481 -25.39 -22.02 1.96
CA LYS A 481 -26.14 -22.74 3.00
C LYS A 481 -27.26 -21.85 3.55
N LYS A 482 -28.47 -22.43 3.66
CA LYS A 482 -29.57 -21.78 4.41
C LYS A 482 -29.35 -22.04 5.90
N VAL A 483 -29.50 -21.00 6.70
CA VAL A 483 -29.29 -21.00 8.15
C VAL A 483 -30.48 -20.33 8.82
N LYS A 484 -30.91 -20.90 9.93
CA LYS A 484 -31.94 -20.35 10.81
C LYS A 484 -31.27 -19.91 12.11
N LEU A 485 -31.29 -18.59 12.40
CA LEU A 485 -30.63 -17.96 13.53
C LEU A 485 -31.65 -17.34 14.50
#